data_248d21d481faa7b0276d468ce13052de
#
_entry.id   248d21d481faa7b0276d468ce13052de
#
_cell.length_a   1.000
_cell.length_b   1.000
_cell.length_c   1.000
_cell.angle_alpha   90.00
_cell.angle_beta   90.00
_cell.angle_gamma   90.00
#
_symmetry.space_group_name_H-M   'P 1'
#
loop_
_entity.id
_entity.type
_entity.pdbx_description
1 polymer ?
#
loop_
_entity_poly.entity_id
_entity_poly.type
_entity_poly.pdbx_seq_one_letter_code
_entity_poly.pdbx_strand_id
1 'polypeptide(L)'
;MNLEQLSNQPSTHRVMIFGAPGSGKTWSIGKLAESHTLHYFSLENGHTTLLNPDCVIPSARKNINIIKMFDTPETPIAASSLNAFFKHRKGNFCEAHGRNDCALCSKEKAPFYPLSIESLTSKDIIIIDSLTQWETSISFLLTKATDGEIERSGDKVFDYYRKLALY
;
A
#
# COMPACT_ATOMS: atom_id res chain seq x y z
N MET A 1 9.36 -32.13 5.95
CA MET A 1 8.00 -31.56 6.05
C MET A 1 7.12 -32.41 5.15
N ASN A 2 6.02 -32.97 5.66
CA ASN A 2 5.11 -33.82 4.87
C ASN A 2 3.91 -32.97 4.37
N LEU A 3 3.09 -33.52 3.46
CA LEU A 3 1.94 -32.84 2.87
C LEU A 3 0.89 -32.38 3.92
N GLU A 4 0.76 -33.12 4.99
CA GLU A 4 -0.16 -32.84 6.09
C GLU A 4 0.30 -31.62 6.91
N GLN A 5 1.61 -31.43 7.10
CA GLN A 5 2.20 -30.25 7.71
C GLN A 5 2.09 -29.02 6.82
N LEU A 6 2.13 -29.20 5.49
CA LEU A 6 1.89 -28.10 4.52
C LEU A 6 0.43 -27.66 4.49
N SER A 7 -0.53 -28.59 4.60
CA SER A 7 -1.96 -28.27 4.57
C SER A 7 -2.43 -27.49 5.79
N ASN A 8 -1.70 -27.58 6.90
CA ASN A 8 -2.01 -26.87 8.15
C ASN A 8 -1.30 -25.53 8.29
N GLN A 9 -0.50 -25.11 7.31
CA GLN A 9 0.08 -23.78 7.33
C GLN A 9 -0.95 -22.75 6.88
N PRO A 10 -1.06 -21.59 7.56
CA PRO A 10 -1.93 -20.51 7.11
C PRO A 10 -1.48 -20.07 5.72
N SER A 11 -2.32 -20.33 4.71
CA SER A 11 -2.05 -19.91 3.34
C SER A 11 -2.32 -18.43 3.19
N THR A 12 -1.27 -17.64 2.95
CA THR A 12 -1.43 -16.26 2.49
C THR A 12 -1.50 -16.24 0.97
N HIS A 13 -2.58 -15.71 0.43
CA HIS A 13 -2.74 -15.53 -1.01
C HIS A 13 -2.24 -14.14 -1.41
N ARG A 14 -1.47 -14.08 -2.49
CA ARG A 14 -1.07 -12.83 -3.14
C ARG A 14 -1.76 -12.77 -4.48
N VAL A 15 -2.57 -11.74 -4.71
CA VAL A 15 -3.33 -11.57 -5.94
C VAL A 15 -2.96 -10.23 -6.55
N MET A 16 -2.65 -10.23 -7.84
CA MET A 16 -2.46 -9.01 -8.62
C MET A 16 -3.65 -8.87 -9.58
N ILE A 17 -4.30 -7.72 -9.54
CA ILE A 17 -5.38 -7.35 -10.46
C ILE A 17 -4.88 -6.25 -11.38
N PHE A 18 -4.88 -6.49 -12.68
CA PHE A 18 -4.46 -5.52 -13.68
C PHE A 18 -5.49 -5.37 -14.79
N GLY A 19 -5.47 -4.22 -15.45
CA GLY A 19 -6.40 -3.86 -16.51
C GLY A 19 -6.41 -2.36 -16.75
N ALA A 20 -7.00 -1.94 -17.87
CA ALA A 20 -7.11 -0.53 -18.24
C ALA A 20 -7.83 0.31 -17.17
N PRO A 21 -7.62 1.63 -17.11
CA PRO A 21 -8.44 2.54 -16.32
C PRO A 21 -9.93 2.30 -16.61
N GLY A 22 -10.77 2.33 -15.58
CA GLY A 22 -12.21 2.09 -15.72
C GLY A 22 -12.63 0.62 -15.88
N SER A 23 -11.71 -0.35 -15.88
CA SER A 23 -12.04 -1.79 -16.01
C SER A 23 -12.70 -2.43 -14.79
N GLY A 24 -12.99 -1.66 -13.75
CA GLY A 24 -13.70 -2.15 -12.55
C GLY A 24 -12.81 -2.79 -11.48
N LYS A 25 -11.48 -2.61 -11.52
CA LYS A 25 -10.56 -3.17 -10.50
C LYS A 25 -10.97 -2.81 -9.08
N THR A 26 -11.07 -1.51 -8.79
CA THR A 26 -11.47 -1.01 -7.47
C THR A 26 -12.89 -1.41 -7.10
N TRP A 27 -13.78 -1.50 -8.10
CA TRP A 27 -15.14 -1.99 -7.91
C TRP A 27 -15.16 -3.44 -7.39
N SER A 28 -14.41 -4.33 -8.05
CA SER A 28 -14.31 -5.75 -7.65
C SER A 28 -13.72 -5.91 -6.24
N ILE A 29 -12.72 -5.08 -5.90
CA ILE A 29 -12.12 -5.04 -4.57
C ILE A 29 -13.15 -4.58 -3.52
N GLY A 30 -13.95 -3.56 -3.83
CA GLY A 30 -14.98 -3.03 -2.92
C GLY A 30 -16.00 -4.07 -2.47
N LYS A 31 -16.34 -5.01 -3.36
CA LYS A 31 -17.25 -6.12 -3.02
C LYS A 31 -16.73 -7.06 -1.93
N LEU A 32 -15.42 -7.16 -1.76
CA LEU A 32 -14.81 -7.98 -0.71
C LEU A 32 -15.11 -7.45 0.69
N ALA A 33 -15.45 -6.17 0.83
CA ALA A 33 -15.83 -5.59 2.12
C ALA A 33 -17.09 -6.19 2.74
N GLU A 34 -17.93 -6.87 1.96
CA GLU A 34 -19.12 -7.56 2.47
C GLU A 34 -18.76 -8.74 3.41
N SER A 35 -17.56 -9.32 3.26
CA SER A 35 -17.12 -10.50 3.99
C SER A 35 -15.76 -10.36 4.67
N HIS A 36 -15.00 -9.30 4.35
CA HIS A 36 -13.63 -9.11 4.83
C HIS A 36 -13.40 -7.68 5.33
N THR A 37 -12.39 -7.52 6.19
CA THR A 37 -11.84 -6.21 6.56
C THR A 37 -10.76 -5.82 5.55
N LEU A 38 -10.92 -4.68 4.91
CA LEU A 38 -9.99 -4.16 3.91
C LEU A 38 -9.09 -3.09 4.54
N HIS A 39 -7.77 -3.32 4.49
CA HIS A 39 -6.73 -2.35 4.83
C HIS A 39 -6.22 -1.75 3.52
N TYR A 40 -6.84 -0.65 3.09
CA TYR A 40 -6.70 -0.10 1.75
C TYR A 40 -5.71 1.05 1.72
N PHE A 41 -4.52 0.80 1.19
CA PHE A 41 -3.53 1.83 0.90
C PHE A 41 -3.86 2.48 -0.44
N SER A 42 -4.38 3.71 -0.36
CA SER A 42 -4.78 4.51 -1.51
C SER A 42 -3.63 5.44 -1.93
N LEU A 43 -2.95 5.09 -3.00
CA LEU A 43 -1.87 5.87 -3.59
C LEU A 43 -2.37 6.75 -4.73
N GLU A 44 -3.59 6.53 -5.14
CA GLU A 44 -4.35 7.31 -6.13
C GLU A 44 -5.72 7.68 -5.57
N ASN A 45 -6.50 8.45 -6.33
CA ASN A 45 -7.87 8.81 -5.95
C ASN A 45 -8.91 7.68 -6.21
N GLY A 46 -8.46 6.46 -6.52
CA GLY A 46 -9.31 5.30 -6.82
C GLY A 46 -10.29 4.95 -5.70
N HIS A 47 -9.93 5.25 -4.45
CA HIS A 47 -10.79 5.02 -3.28
C HIS A 47 -12.15 5.72 -3.35
N THR A 48 -12.30 6.78 -4.17
CA THR A 48 -13.59 7.46 -4.36
C THR A 48 -14.65 6.54 -4.96
N THR A 49 -14.25 5.53 -5.74
CA THR A 49 -15.14 4.49 -6.27
C THR A 49 -15.82 3.69 -5.15
N LEU A 50 -15.15 3.50 -4.01
CA LEU A 50 -15.68 2.77 -2.85
C LEU A 50 -16.83 3.52 -2.14
N LEU A 51 -17.01 4.81 -2.43
CA LEU A 51 -18.13 5.61 -1.90
C LEU A 51 -19.44 5.31 -2.64
N ASN A 52 -19.38 4.72 -3.84
CA ASN A 52 -20.58 4.34 -4.59
C ASN A 52 -21.32 3.21 -3.83
N PRO A 53 -22.61 3.39 -3.50
CA PRO A 53 -23.38 2.38 -2.76
C PRO A 53 -23.57 1.08 -3.54
N ASP A 54 -23.49 1.11 -4.87
CA ASP A 54 -23.54 -0.10 -5.70
C ASP A 54 -22.19 -0.86 -5.67
N CYS A 55 -21.08 -0.17 -5.39
CA CYS A 55 -19.77 -0.77 -5.20
C CYS A 55 -19.65 -1.37 -3.78
N VAL A 56 -19.91 -0.55 -2.77
CA VAL A 56 -19.84 -0.94 -1.35
C VAL A 56 -21.15 -0.59 -0.67
N ILE A 57 -21.91 -1.60 -0.30
CA ILE A 57 -23.16 -1.40 0.45
C ILE A 57 -22.89 -0.65 1.76
N PRO A 58 -23.80 0.24 2.22
CA PRO A 58 -23.56 1.08 3.40
C PRO A 58 -23.14 0.32 4.65
N SER A 59 -23.69 -0.87 4.88
CA SER A 59 -23.36 -1.72 6.03
C SER A 59 -21.94 -2.28 6.00
N ALA A 60 -21.34 -2.44 4.82
CA ALA A 60 -19.97 -2.96 4.65
C ALA A 60 -18.89 -1.88 4.73
N ARG A 61 -19.24 -0.59 4.65
CA ARG A 61 -18.26 0.52 4.66
C ARG A 61 -17.39 0.54 5.91
N LYS A 62 -17.93 0.14 7.05
CA LYS A 62 -17.19 0.03 8.32
C LYS A 62 -16.05 -0.99 8.28
N ASN A 63 -16.05 -1.88 7.30
CA ASN A 63 -15.03 -2.90 7.09
C ASN A 63 -13.88 -2.40 6.21
N ILE A 64 -13.88 -1.12 5.78
CA ILE A 64 -12.84 -0.55 4.93
C ILE A 64 -12.07 0.53 5.71
N ASN A 65 -10.79 0.29 5.95
CA ASN A 65 -9.86 1.25 6.53
C ASN A 65 -9.00 1.82 5.41
N ILE A 66 -9.17 3.11 5.09
CA ILE A 66 -8.46 3.77 3.99
C ILE A 66 -7.29 4.57 4.55
N ILE A 67 -6.08 4.25 4.09
CA ILE A 67 -4.85 4.97 4.38
C ILE A 67 -4.44 5.69 3.08
N LYS A 68 -4.61 7.00 3.05
CA LYS A 68 -4.30 7.82 1.86
C LYS A 68 -2.84 8.22 1.87
N MET A 69 -2.13 7.93 0.77
CA MET A 69 -0.71 8.24 0.61
C MET A 69 -0.52 8.97 -0.71
N PHE A 70 -0.48 10.31 -0.68
CA PHE A 70 -0.28 11.11 -1.88
C PHE A 70 1.16 11.62 -1.92
N ASP A 71 1.88 11.17 -2.91
CA ASP A 71 3.29 11.50 -3.12
C ASP A 71 3.48 12.82 -3.86
N THR A 72 4.57 13.49 -3.53
CA THR A 72 5.21 14.48 -4.40
C THR A 72 6.65 14.03 -4.67
N PRO A 73 7.32 14.58 -5.72
CA PRO A 73 8.74 14.27 -5.96
C PRO A 73 9.61 14.55 -4.73
N GLU A 74 9.28 15.59 -3.96
CA GLU A 74 10.01 15.97 -2.75
C GLU A 74 9.66 15.07 -1.55
N THR A 75 8.52 14.39 -1.59
CA THR A 75 8.00 13.64 -0.44
C THR A 75 7.36 12.32 -0.88
N PRO A 76 8.19 11.29 -1.18
CA PRO A 76 7.71 9.95 -1.57
C PRO A 76 7.19 9.18 -0.34
N ILE A 77 5.97 9.48 0.08
CA ILE A 77 5.34 8.94 1.29
C ILE A 77 5.08 7.45 1.13
N ALA A 78 4.52 7.03 -0.01
CA ALA A 78 4.13 5.64 -0.23
C ALA A 78 5.36 4.71 -0.18
N ALA A 79 6.46 5.06 -0.89
CA ALA A 79 7.69 4.27 -0.85
C ALA A 79 8.24 4.15 0.57
N SER A 80 8.42 5.27 1.27
CA SER A 80 9.02 5.27 2.61
C SER A 80 8.15 4.52 3.63
N SER A 81 6.83 4.75 3.61
CA SER A 81 5.90 4.19 4.61
C SER A 81 5.62 2.71 4.36
N LEU A 82 5.36 2.30 3.11
CA LEU A 82 5.09 0.90 2.78
C LEU A 82 6.34 0.03 2.91
N ASN A 83 7.51 0.52 2.47
CA ASN A 83 8.75 -0.24 2.63
C ASN A 83 9.07 -0.46 4.12
N ALA A 84 8.89 0.56 4.97
CA ALA A 84 9.06 0.42 6.41
C ALA A 84 8.04 -0.58 7.00
N PHE A 85 6.78 -0.50 6.59
CA PHE A 85 5.72 -1.41 7.04
C PHE A 85 6.02 -2.87 6.69
N PHE A 86 6.35 -3.16 5.42
CA PHE A 86 6.66 -4.53 5.01
C PHE A 86 7.95 -5.06 5.63
N LYS A 87 8.96 -4.21 5.80
CA LYS A 87 10.22 -4.56 6.46
C LYS A 87 10.01 -4.91 7.93
N HIS A 88 9.25 -4.10 8.66
CA HIS A 88 9.05 -4.27 10.10
C HIS A 88 7.79 -5.07 10.44
N ARG A 89 6.99 -5.44 9.44
CA ARG A 89 5.73 -6.18 9.56
C ARG A 89 4.67 -5.48 10.43
N LYS A 90 4.88 -4.21 10.73
CA LYS A 90 3.98 -3.34 11.49
C LYS A 90 4.15 -1.89 11.08
N GLY A 91 3.09 -1.10 11.24
CA GLY A 91 3.09 0.32 10.98
C GLY A 91 2.03 1.04 11.80
N ASN A 92 2.22 2.34 11.93
CA ASN A 92 1.29 3.23 12.61
C ASN A 92 1.07 4.46 11.71
N PHE A 93 0.05 4.39 10.87
CA PHE A 93 -0.18 5.35 9.78
C PHE A 93 -1.03 6.52 10.25
N CYS A 94 -0.54 7.75 10.08
CA CYS A 94 -1.33 8.92 10.39
C CYS A 94 -2.45 9.12 9.36
N GLU A 95 -3.64 9.50 9.81
CA GLU A 95 -4.79 9.71 8.94
C GLU A 95 -4.60 10.89 7.98
N ALA A 96 -3.88 11.93 8.41
CA ALA A 96 -3.72 13.15 7.62
C ALA A 96 -2.79 12.97 6.40
N HIS A 97 -1.71 12.19 6.52
CA HIS A 97 -0.67 12.09 5.49
C HIS A 97 -0.40 10.65 5.02
N GLY A 98 -0.96 9.63 5.67
CA GLY A 98 -0.64 8.22 5.42
C GLY A 98 0.79 7.81 5.78
N ARG A 99 1.54 8.68 6.47
CA ARG A 99 2.92 8.38 6.87
C ARG A 99 2.96 7.42 8.02
N ASN A 100 3.86 6.44 7.92
CA ASN A 100 4.19 5.60 9.05
C ASN A 100 4.98 6.41 10.09
N ASP A 101 4.55 6.37 11.35
CA ASP A 101 5.18 7.05 12.50
C ASP A 101 5.44 8.56 12.25
N CYS A 102 4.43 9.27 11.76
CA CYS A 102 4.51 10.67 11.39
C CYS A 102 4.81 11.58 12.60
N ALA A 103 5.99 12.19 12.63
CA ALA A 103 6.42 13.06 13.73
C ALA A 103 5.56 14.33 13.88
N LEU A 104 5.02 14.88 12.77
CA LEU A 104 4.12 16.04 12.83
C LEU A 104 2.80 15.68 13.51
N CYS A 105 2.15 14.62 13.02
CA CYS A 105 0.87 14.16 13.59
C CYS A 105 1.02 13.69 15.04
N SER A 106 2.15 13.11 15.42
CA SER A 106 2.43 12.73 16.81
C SER A 106 2.47 13.92 17.74
N LYS A 107 3.06 15.05 17.31
CA LYS A 107 3.10 16.30 18.10
C LYS A 107 1.71 16.90 18.26
N GLU A 108 0.89 16.83 17.24
CA GLU A 108 -0.47 17.36 17.22
C GLU A 108 -1.51 16.43 17.86
N LYS A 109 -1.08 15.23 18.32
CA LYS A 109 -1.96 14.18 18.84
C LYS A 109 -3.06 13.77 17.86
N ALA A 110 -2.77 13.85 16.55
CA ALA A 110 -3.69 13.43 15.51
C ALA A 110 -3.89 11.91 15.53
N PRO A 111 -5.02 11.40 15.02
CA PRO A 111 -5.30 9.98 15.02
C PRO A 111 -4.35 9.20 14.10
N PHE A 112 -4.06 7.97 14.52
CA PHE A 112 -3.24 7.01 13.79
C PHE A 112 -4.01 5.72 13.60
N TYR A 113 -3.71 5.04 12.50
CA TYR A 113 -4.19 3.70 12.20
C TYR A 113 -3.06 2.67 12.40
N PRO A 114 -3.06 1.92 13.52
CA PRO A 114 -2.08 0.88 13.75
C PRO A 114 -2.43 -0.37 12.92
N LEU A 115 -1.42 -0.96 12.28
CA LEU A 115 -1.56 -2.19 11.51
C LEU A 115 -0.35 -3.09 11.75
N SER A 116 -0.58 -4.37 12.05
CA SER A 116 0.46 -5.39 12.18
C SER A 116 0.10 -6.60 11.33
N ILE A 117 1.04 -7.05 10.48
CA ILE A 117 0.85 -8.25 9.64
C ILE A 117 0.62 -9.49 10.52
N GLU A 118 1.21 -9.53 11.72
CA GLU A 118 1.09 -10.67 12.63
C GLU A 118 -0.29 -10.77 13.30
N SER A 119 -1.04 -9.66 13.36
CA SER A 119 -2.40 -9.64 13.91
C SER A 119 -3.48 -9.90 12.86
N LEU A 120 -3.13 -9.99 11.58
CA LEU A 120 -4.09 -10.25 10.51
C LEU A 120 -4.61 -11.67 10.57
N THR A 121 -5.88 -11.81 10.22
CA THR A 121 -6.60 -13.08 10.14
C THR A 121 -6.96 -13.41 8.70
N SER A 122 -7.58 -14.55 8.45
CA SER A 122 -8.12 -14.90 7.13
C SER A 122 -9.27 -13.98 6.66
N LYS A 123 -9.74 -13.09 7.54
CA LYS A 123 -10.77 -12.08 7.24
C LYS A 123 -10.17 -10.73 6.82
N ASP A 124 -8.86 -10.57 6.89
CA ASP A 124 -8.19 -9.32 6.62
C ASP A 124 -7.51 -9.35 5.25
N ILE A 125 -7.66 -8.27 4.48
CA ILE A 125 -7.04 -8.12 3.15
C ILE A 125 -6.28 -6.81 3.11
N ILE A 126 -4.98 -6.86 2.83
CA ILE A 126 -4.18 -5.68 2.51
C ILE A 126 -4.31 -5.39 1.01
N ILE A 127 -4.66 -4.16 0.67
CA ILE A 127 -4.82 -3.69 -0.70
C ILE A 127 -3.87 -2.52 -0.94
N ILE A 128 -3.16 -2.55 -2.06
CA ILE A 128 -2.32 -1.45 -2.54
C ILE A 128 -2.87 -1.00 -3.88
N ASP A 129 -3.43 0.17 -3.94
CA ASP A 129 -4.00 0.78 -5.13
C ASP A 129 -3.30 2.14 -5.41
N SER A 130 -2.32 2.17 -6.33
CA SER A 130 -1.88 1.13 -7.25
C SER A 130 -0.38 0.80 -7.08
N LEU A 131 0.03 -0.34 -7.64
CA LEU A 131 1.45 -0.71 -7.74
C LEU A 131 2.23 0.27 -8.62
N THR A 132 1.63 0.81 -9.68
CA THR A 132 2.25 1.82 -10.55
C THR A 132 2.62 3.08 -9.77
N GLN A 133 1.74 3.56 -8.89
CA GLN A 133 2.06 4.71 -8.04
C GLN A 133 3.10 4.38 -6.97
N TRP A 134 3.09 3.16 -6.44
CA TRP A 134 4.15 2.74 -5.53
C TRP A 134 5.51 2.69 -6.24
N GLU A 135 5.58 2.14 -7.44
CA GLU A 135 6.79 2.16 -8.29
C GLU A 135 7.27 3.60 -8.54
N THR A 136 6.37 4.51 -8.91
CA THR A 136 6.67 5.94 -9.07
C THR A 136 7.23 6.55 -7.78
N SER A 137 6.64 6.25 -6.65
CA SER A 137 7.09 6.70 -5.34
C SER A 137 8.52 6.17 -5.00
N ILE A 138 8.79 4.91 -5.30
CA ILE A 138 10.13 4.32 -5.14
C ILE A 138 11.12 5.04 -6.06
N SER A 139 10.71 5.38 -7.28
CA SER A 139 11.53 6.14 -8.21
C SER A 139 11.94 7.50 -7.64
N PHE A 140 10.99 8.25 -7.07
CA PHE A 140 11.28 9.52 -6.40
C PHE A 140 12.22 9.34 -5.21
N LEU A 141 12.03 8.30 -4.40
CA LEU A 141 12.88 8.02 -3.26
C LEU A 141 14.34 7.73 -3.68
N LEU A 142 14.52 6.95 -4.76
CA LEU A 142 15.85 6.61 -5.28
C LEU A 142 16.52 7.82 -5.94
N THR A 143 15.79 8.62 -6.71
CA THR A 143 16.32 9.84 -7.32
C THR A 143 16.81 10.80 -6.24
N LYS A 144 16.03 10.99 -5.19
CA LYS A 144 16.41 11.85 -4.07
C LYS A 144 17.63 11.35 -3.31
N ALA A 145 17.79 10.04 -3.19
CA ALA A 145 18.98 9.43 -2.55
C ALA A 145 20.25 9.55 -3.40
N THR A 146 20.10 9.83 -4.70
CA THR A 146 21.19 9.89 -5.67
C THR A 146 21.45 11.29 -6.24
N ASP A 147 20.81 12.33 -5.64
CA ASP A 147 21.02 13.72 -6.05
C ASP A 147 22.51 14.05 -6.07
N GLY A 148 23.06 14.23 -7.28
CA GLY A 148 24.46 14.46 -7.58
C GLY A 148 25.22 13.31 -8.29
N GLU A 149 24.68 12.10 -8.32
CA GLU A 149 25.35 10.96 -8.97
C GLU A 149 24.72 10.51 -10.30
N ILE A 150 23.44 10.80 -10.57
CA ILE A 150 22.68 10.29 -11.75
C ILE A 150 23.14 10.93 -13.05
N GLU A 151 23.71 12.13 -13.03
CA GLU A 151 24.06 12.85 -14.26
C GLU A 151 25.25 12.27 -15.06
N ARG A 152 25.95 11.24 -14.58
CA ARG A 152 27.27 10.88 -15.11
C ARG A 152 27.44 9.56 -15.86
N SER A 153 26.45 8.66 -15.95
CA SER A 153 26.63 7.46 -16.80
C SER A 153 25.33 6.70 -17.15
N GLY A 154 25.23 6.23 -18.41
CA GLY A 154 24.13 5.36 -18.87
C GLY A 154 24.00 4.03 -18.13
N ASP A 155 25.05 3.57 -17.44
CA ASP A 155 25.05 2.36 -16.63
C ASP A 155 24.18 2.48 -15.36
N LYS A 156 23.90 3.69 -14.91
CA LYS A 156 23.13 3.97 -13.69
C LYS A 156 21.62 3.78 -13.87
N VAL A 157 21.09 3.89 -15.08
CA VAL A 157 19.69 3.56 -15.39
C VAL A 157 19.44 2.07 -15.16
N PHE A 158 20.38 1.21 -15.50
CA PHE A 158 20.31 -0.23 -15.27
C PHE A 158 20.38 -0.57 -13.76
N ASP A 159 21.22 0.12 -13.00
CA ASP A 159 21.35 -0.06 -11.56
C ASP A 159 20.09 0.42 -10.82
N TYR A 160 19.44 1.43 -11.35
CA TYR A 160 18.13 1.92 -10.90
C TYR A 160 17.04 0.84 -11.03
N TYR A 161 16.88 0.24 -12.21
CA TYR A 161 15.89 -0.84 -12.43
C TYR A 161 16.23 -2.10 -11.63
N ARG A 162 17.51 -2.41 -11.46
CA ARG A 162 17.95 -3.51 -10.61
C ARG A 162 17.62 -3.29 -9.13
N LYS A 163 17.75 -2.08 -8.62
CA LYS A 163 17.34 -1.72 -7.25
C LYS A 163 15.82 -1.79 -7.08
N LEU A 164 15.04 -1.34 -8.08
CA LEU A 164 13.57 -1.50 -8.09
C LEU A 164 13.14 -2.97 -8.02
N ALA A 165 13.85 -3.87 -8.69
CA ALA A 165 13.52 -5.31 -8.69
C ALA A 165 13.86 -6.02 -7.37
N LEU A 166 14.61 -5.40 -6.46
CA LEU A 166 15.00 -5.95 -5.16
C LEU A 166 14.08 -5.53 -4.01
N TYR A 167 13.10 -4.64 -4.27
CA TYR A 167 12.06 -4.23 -3.35
C TYR A 167 10.71 -4.83 -3.74
#